data_a4f4598fe7ffad2bba11cc58ef520fbd
#
_entry.id   a4f4598fe7ffad2bba11cc58ef520fbd
#
_cell.length_a   1.000
_cell.length_b   1.000
_cell.length_c   1.000
_cell.angle_alpha   90.00
_cell.angle_beta   90.00
_cell.angle_gamma   90.00
#
_symmetry.space_group_name_H-M   'P 1'
#
loop_
_entity.id
_entity.type
_entity.pdbx_description
1 polymer ?
#
loop_
_entity_poly.entity_id
_entity_poly.type
_entity_poly.pdbx_seq_one_letter_code
_entity_poly.pdbx_strand_id
1 'polypeptide(L)'
;KGMKNLEEMQDETLIRIVDDDLDLRKGLSFMLECAGWRSAAYPSARDFLTQDSPSIPGCLILDVQMAGMTGIELQHEMNRRGNTLPIIFLTGHGAIDMAVTAMIDGAANFIQKPPESGKLLAAIETCVLQSLKNAEGTSSPAVLRQRLSLLTRRELEIAELVAARLTSRQIAERLVISERTVEVHRSSLHQKLRMQITASSLSQILKNKFPINSSFSR
;
A
#
# COMPACT_ATOMS: atom_id res chain seq x y z
N LYS A 1 10.00 17.69 14.20
CA LYS A 1 9.67 16.23 14.21
C LYS A 1 10.92 15.51 13.81
N GLY A 2 11.49 14.68 14.71
CA GLY A 2 12.66 13.87 14.39
C GLY A 2 12.36 12.89 13.25
N MET A 3 13.38 12.57 12.43
CA MET A 3 13.29 11.49 11.46
C MET A 3 13.06 10.19 12.24
N LYS A 4 12.09 9.37 11.80
CA LYS A 4 11.92 8.01 12.34
C LYS A 4 13.21 7.23 12.15
N ASN A 5 13.59 6.44 13.15
CA ASN A 5 14.72 5.55 13.00
C ASN A 5 14.36 4.36 12.09
N LEU A 6 15.36 3.59 11.65
CA LEU A 6 15.14 2.48 10.71
C LEU A 6 14.23 1.41 11.32
N GLU A 7 14.40 1.06 12.59
CA GLU A 7 13.57 0.06 13.29
C GLU A 7 12.10 0.47 13.35
N GLU A 8 11.81 1.74 13.68
CA GLU A 8 10.43 2.26 13.66
C GLU A 8 9.78 2.18 12.27
N MET A 9 10.56 2.44 11.21
CA MET A 9 10.07 2.31 9.84
C MET A 9 9.78 0.85 9.47
N GLN A 10 10.63 -0.07 9.90
CA GLN A 10 10.48 -1.51 9.64
C GLN A 10 9.24 -2.09 10.33
N ASP A 11 8.96 -1.68 11.56
CA ASP A 11 7.78 -2.14 12.32
C ASP A 11 6.45 -1.65 11.74
N GLU A 12 6.43 -0.43 11.22
CA GLU A 12 5.19 0.20 10.73
C GLU A 12 4.88 -0.11 9.26
N THR A 13 5.79 -0.74 8.53
CA THR A 13 5.67 -0.92 7.07
C THR A 13 5.66 -2.38 6.66
N LEU A 14 5.24 -2.63 5.42
CA LEU A 14 5.22 -3.95 4.81
C LEU A 14 5.79 -3.86 3.39
N ILE A 15 6.76 -4.69 3.09
CA ILE A 15 7.32 -4.84 1.75
C ILE A 15 6.57 -5.96 1.03
N ARG A 16 5.91 -5.65 -0.08
CA ARG A 16 5.20 -6.63 -0.89
C ARG A 16 6.08 -7.12 -2.02
N ILE A 17 6.00 -8.40 -2.33
CA ILE A 17 6.71 -9.03 -3.43
C ILE A 17 5.66 -9.70 -4.31
N VAL A 18 5.59 -9.31 -5.59
CA VAL A 18 4.71 -9.93 -6.58
C VAL A 18 5.56 -10.41 -7.75
N ASP A 19 5.69 -11.71 -7.88
CA ASP A 19 6.51 -12.38 -8.89
C ASP A 19 5.96 -13.80 -9.05
N ASP A 20 5.96 -14.42 -10.22
CA ASP A 20 5.50 -15.79 -10.41
C ASP A 20 6.59 -16.84 -10.15
N ASP A 21 7.87 -16.41 -10.06
CA ASP A 21 8.99 -17.27 -9.68
C ASP A 21 9.04 -17.48 -8.15
N LEU A 22 8.77 -18.71 -7.72
CA LEU A 22 8.75 -19.09 -6.31
C LEU A 22 10.13 -18.93 -5.63
N ASP A 23 11.21 -19.28 -6.33
CA ASP A 23 12.55 -19.27 -5.74
C ASP A 23 13.02 -17.83 -5.55
N LEU A 24 12.74 -16.96 -6.51
CA LEU A 24 13.01 -15.54 -6.38
C LEU A 24 12.20 -14.92 -5.23
N ARG A 25 10.91 -15.23 -5.12
CA ARG A 25 10.09 -14.73 -4.00
C ARG A 25 10.66 -15.16 -2.64
N LYS A 26 11.06 -16.44 -2.49
CA LYS A 26 11.66 -16.95 -1.26
C LYS A 26 12.98 -16.27 -0.95
N GLY A 27 13.85 -16.11 -1.97
CA GLY A 27 15.14 -15.42 -1.81
C GLY A 27 14.97 -13.96 -1.38
N LEU A 28 14.05 -13.24 -2.00
CA LEU A 28 13.75 -11.85 -1.63
C LEU A 28 13.16 -11.76 -0.22
N SER A 29 12.21 -12.63 0.14
CA SER A 29 11.64 -12.65 1.49
C SER A 29 12.70 -12.91 2.55
N PHE A 30 13.59 -13.87 2.33
CA PHE A 30 14.70 -14.17 3.24
C PHE A 30 15.67 -12.99 3.36
N MET A 31 16.06 -12.38 2.24
CA MET A 31 16.92 -11.19 2.24
C MET A 31 16.31 -10.04 3.04
N LEU A 32 15.01 -9.81 2.87
CA LEU A 32 14.28 -8.76 3.60
C LEU A 32 14.21 -9.05 5.10
N GLU A 33 13.93 -10.30 5.47
CA GLU A 33 13.91 -10.73 6.86
C GLU A 33 15.28 -10.54 7.54
N CYS A 34 16.38 -10.95 6.86
CA CYS A 34 17.74 -10.71 7.35
C CYS A 34 18.07 -9.22 7.51
N ALA A 35 17.46 -8.36 6.70
CA ALA A 35 17.60 -6.90 6.79
C ALA A 35 16.61 -6.24 7.77
N GLY A 36 15.80 -7.03 8.49
CA GLY A 36 14.82 -6.53 9.46
C GLY A 36 13.47 -6.06 8.88
N TRP A 37 13.24 -6.24 7.58
CA TRP A 37 11.99 -5.83 6.93
C TRP A 37 10.92 -6.92 7.00
N ARG A 38 9.70 -6.52 7.33
CA ARG A 38 8.52 -7.38 7.21
C ARG A 38 8.13 -7.49 5.73
N SER A 39 7.84 -8.71 5.26
CA SER A 39 7.44 -8.92 3.86
C SER A 39 6.18 -9.77 3.73
N ALA A 40 5.48 -9.60 2.61
CA ALA A 40 4.40 -10.46 2.14
C ALA A 40 4.62 -10.77 0.66
N ALA A 41 4.53 -12.06 0.27
CA ALA A 41 4.80 -12.51 -1.08
C ALA A 41 3.55 -13.07 -1.73
N TYR A 42 3.30 -12.69 -2.98
CA TYR A 42 2.13 -13.07 -3.77
C TYR A 42 2.59 -13.70 -5.09
N PRO A 43 2.04 -14.85 -5.48
CA PRO A 43 2.43 -15.54 -6.72
C PRO A 43 1.88 -14.90 -7.99
N SER A 44 0.94 -13.96 -7.87
CA SER A 44 0.35 -13.28 -9.01
C SER A 44 -0.18 -11.89 -8.65
N ALA A 45 -0.38 -11.06 -9.66
CA ALA A 45 -1.05 -9.77 -9.54
C ALA A 45 -2.46 -9.89 -8.93
N ARG A 46 -3.19 -10.97 -9.28
CA ARG A 46 -4.54 -11.23 -8.77
C ARG A 46 -4.52 -11.52 -7.27
N ASP A 47 -3.58 -12.34 -6.80
CA ASP A 47 -3.45 -12.66 -5.38
C ASP A 47 -3.13 -11.40 -4.58
N PHE A 48 -2.21 -10.57 -5.07
CA PHE A 48 -1.92 -9.27 -4.48
C PHE A 48 -3.17 -8.39 -4.39
N LEU A 49 -3.91 -8.22 -5.50
CA LEU A 49 -5.10 -7.37 -5.54
C LEU A 49 -6.24 -7.83 -4.63
N THR A 50 -6.26 -9.11 -4.25
CA THR A 50 -7.33 -9.71 -3.43
C THR A 50 -6.93 -9.91 -1.97
N GLN A 51 -5.65 -10.10 -1.68
CA GLN A 51 -5.19 -10.50 -0.34
C GLN A 51 -4.41 -9.39 0.39
N ASP A 52 -3.83 -8.41 -0.36
CA ASP A 52 -3.06 -7.35 0.27
C ASP A 52 -3.91 -6.40 1.10
N SER A 53 -3.29 -5.85 2.14
CA SER A 53 -3.87 -4.79 2.95
C SER A 53 -3.27 -3.43 2.55
N PRO A 54 -3.91 -2.67 1.66
CA PRO A 54 -3.39 -1.38 1.19
C PRO A 54 -3.30 -0.32 2.29
N SER A 55 -3.81 -0.62 3.49
CA SER A 55 -3.77 0.28 4.65
C SER A 55 -2.41 0.37 5.32
N ILE A 56 -1.50 -0.57 5.04
CA ILE A 56 -0.16 -0.61 5.64
C ILE A 56 0.79 0.07 4.66
N PRO A 57 1.50 1.15 5.06
CA PRO A 57 2.50 1.79 4.20
C PRO A 57 3.66 0.84 3.88
N GLY A 58 4.46 1.17 2.89
CA GLY A 58 5.60 0.37 2.47
C GLY A 58 5.91 0.54 1.00
N CYS A 59 6.33 -0.52 0.32
CA CYS A 59 6.50 -0.53 -1.13
C CYS A 59 6.14 -1.90 -1.74
N LEU A 60 6.05 -1.93 -3.06
CA LEU A 60 5.81 -3.12 -3.87
C LEU A 60 7.05 -3.41 -4.72
N ILE A 61 7.62 -4.59 -4.56
CA ILE A 61 8.60 -5.17 -5.48
C ILE A 61 7.80 -6.01 -6.48
N LEU A 62 7.88 -5.68 -7.76
CA LEU A 62 6.97 -6.20 -8.78
C LEU A 62 7.73 -6.69 -10.01
N ASP A 63 7.52 -7.95 -10.37
CA ASP A 63 8.01 -8.44 -11.66
C ASP A 63 7.23 -7.79 -12.81
N VAL A 64 7.96 -7.41 -13.86
CA VAL A 64 7.38 -6.87 -15.09
C VAL A 64 6.62 -7.95 -15.85
N GLN A 65 7.18 -9.17 -15.94
CA GLN A 65 6.65 -10.25 -16.76
C GLN A 65 6.13 -11.38 -15.86
N MET A 66 4.83 -11.48 -15.76
CA MET A 66 4.16 -12.57 -15.04
C MET A 66 3.07 -13.19 -15.90
N ALA A 67 2.73 -14.44 -15.62
CA ALA A 67 1.61 -15.11 -16.26
C ALA A 67 0.28 -14.42 -15.92
N GLY A 68 -0.58 -14.25 -16.92
CA GLY A 68 -1.87 -13.58 -16.78
C GLY A 68 -1.74 -12.06 -16.80
N MET A 69 -1.85 -11.39 -15.65
CA MET A 69 -1.69 -9.94 -15.55
C MET A 69 -0.21 -9.58 -15.35
N THR A 70 0.33 -8.81 -16.28
CA THR A 70 1.71 -8.29 -16.22
C THR A 70 1.88 -7.26 -15.09
N GLY A 71 3.13 -7.00 -14.71
CA GLY A 71 3.41 -5.95 -13.70
C GLY A 71 2.97 -4.55 -14.12
N ILE A 72 3.07 -4.23 -15.41
CA ILE A 72 2.61 -2.94 -15.95
C ILE A 72 1.08 -2.83 -15.87
N GLU A 73 0.36 -3.89 -16.23
CA GLU A 73 -1.11 -3.90 -16.08
C GLU A 73 -1.54 -3.80 -14.63
N LEU A 74 -0.80 -4.44 -13.71
CA LEU A 74 -1.03 -4.28 -12.28
C LEU A 74 -0.80 -2.83 -11.82
N GLN A 75 0.26 -2.17 -12.27
CA GLN A 75 0.50 -0.74 -11.96
C GLN A 75 -0.67 0.13 -12.44
N HIS A 76 -1.15 -0.07 -13.67
CA HIS A 76 -2.32 0.65 -14.20
C HIS A 76 -3.56 0.41 -13.34
N GLU A 77 -3.81 -0.83 -12.95
CA GLU A 77 -4.94 -1.18 -12.09
C GLU A 77 -4.82 -0.57 -10.68
N MET A 78 -3.61 -0.55 -10.11
CA MET A 78 -3.33 0.13 -8.85
C MET A 78 -3.60 1.64 -8.95
N ASN A 79 -3.11 2.29 -10.03
CA ASN A 79 -3.36 3.69 -10.29
C ASN A 79 -4.86 3.98 -10.44
N ARG A 80 -5.59 3.14 -11.17
CA ARG A 80 -7.04 3.24 -11.33
C ARG A 80 -7.79 3.12 -10.00
N ARG A 81 -7.29 2.27 -9.08
CA ARG A 81 -7.84 2.11 -7.72
C ARG A 81 -7.39 3.20 -6.75
N GLY A 82 -6.53 4.13 -7.18
CA GLY A 82 -5.95 5.16 -6.32
C GLY A 82 -4.96 4.62 -5.29
N ASN A 83 -4.39 3.44 -5.52
CA ASN A 83 -3.34 2.90 -4.68
C ASN A 83 -2.01 3.60 -5.03
N THR A 84 -1.46 4.36 -4.09
CA THR A 84 -0.24 5.17 -4.26
C THR A 84 1.00 4.50 -3.67
N LEU A 85 0.95 3.19 -3.47
CA LEU A 85 2.10 2.43 -2.98
C LEU A 85 3.26 2.53 -3.97
N PRO A 86 4.44 2.99 -3.56
CA PRO A 86 5.59 3.07 -4.45
C PRO A 86 5.97 1.70 -5.01
N ILE A 87 6.27 1.63 -6.30
CA ILE A 87 6.59 0.38 -7.01
C ILE A 87 8.05 0.38 -7.43
N ILE A 88 8.76 -0.71 -7.11
CA ILE A 88 10.09 -1.05 -7.60
C ILE A 88 9.90 -2.21 -8.57
N PHE A 89 10.11 -1.98 -9.85
CA PHE A 89 10.05 -3.05 -10.83
C PHE A 89 11.33 -3.89 -10.84
N LEU A 90 11.17 -5.21 -10.88
CA LEU A 90 12.23 -6.16 -11.23
C LEU A 90 12.03 -6.63 -12.66
N THR A 91 13.11 -6.66 -13.45
CA THR A 91 13.04 -7.06 -14.84
C THR A 91 14.19 -7.98 -15.24
N GLY A 92 13.92 -8.91 -16.15
CA GLY A 92 14.94 -9.64 -16.89
C GLY A 92 15.65 -8.77 -17.94
N HIS A 93 16.55 -9.38 -18.71
CA HIS A 93 17.26 -8.70 -19.79
C HIS A 93 16.32 -8.28 -20.93
N GLY A 94 16.51 -7.07 -21.45
CA GLY A 94 15.88 -6.61 -22.69
C GLY A 94 14.59 -5.79 -22.53
N ALA A 95 14.20 -5.39 -21.34
CA ALA A 95 12.94 -4.66 -21.10
C ALA A 95 13.12 -3.14 -20.92
N ILE A 96 14.05 -2.51 -21.63
CA ILE A 96 14.34 -1.06 -21.52
C ILE A 96 13.11 -0.22 -21.88
N ASP A 97 12.40 -0.57 -22.96
CA ASP A 97 11.20 0.16 -23.38
C ASP A 97 10.07 0.07 -22.33
N MET A 98 9.96 -1.09 -21.67
CA MET A 98 9.00 -1.30 -20.60
C MET A 98 9.38 -0.50 -19.33
N ALA A 99 10.69 -0.36 -19.07
CA ALA A 99 11.20 0.48 -17.97
C ALA A 99 10.78 1.94 -18.15
N VAL A 100 10.94 2.46 -19.37
CA VAL A 100 10.55 3.85 -19.71
C VAL A 100 9.05 4.05 -19.46
N THR A 101 8.21 3.13 -19.94
CA THR A 101 6.76 3.19 -19.73
C THR A 101 6.40 3.17 -18.25
N ALA A 102 6.96 2.22 -17.49
CA ALA A 102 6.71 2.10 -16.05
C ALA A 102 7.09 3.37 -15.27
N MET A 103 8.20 4.01 -15.63
CA MET A 103 8.65 5.25 -14.99
C MET A 103 7.76 6.43 -15.33
N ILE A 104 7.27 6.54 -16.58
CA ILE A 104 6.30 7.56 -17.00
C ILE A 104 4.99 7.39 -16.19
N ASP A 105 4.56 6.17 -15.93
CA ASP A 105 3.36 5.85 -15.17
C ASP A 105 3.55 5.92 -13.63
N GLY A 106 4.70 6.44 -13.19
CA GLY A 106 4.95 6.76 -11.78
C GLY A 106 5.62 5.67 -10.95
N ALA A 107 6.32 4.70 -11.57
CA ALA A 107 7.17 3.77 -10.84
C ALA A 107 8.28 4.54 -10.09
N ALA A 108 8.58 4.09 -8.87
CA ALA A 108 9.62 4.73 -8.05
C ALA A 108 11.03 4.30 -8.48
N ASN A 109 11.20 3.07 -8.94
CA ASN A 109 12.48 2.54 -9.38
C ASN A 109 12.32 1.33 -10.32
N PHE A 110 13.42 0.98 -10.99
CA PHE A 110 13.51 -0.13 -11.91
C PHE A 110 14.88 -0.82 -11.75
N ILE A 111 14.87 -2.12 -11.41
CA ILE A 111 16.08 -2.87 -11.07
C ILE A 111 16.12 -4.14 -11.90
N GLN A 112 17.30 -4.46 -12.47
CA GLN A 112 17.51 -5.66 -13.25
C GLN A 112 17.66 -6.90 -12.37
N LYS A 113 17.06 -8.02 -12.81
CA LYS A 113 17.27 -9.34 -12.19
C LYS A 113 18.62 -9.95 -12.62
N PRO A 114 19.38 -10.61 -11.72
CA PRO A 114 19.15 -10.70 -10.28
C PRO A 114 19.45 -9.36 -9.59
N PRO A 115 18.60 -8.93 -8.63
CA PRO A 115 18.82 -7.67 -7.95
C PRO A 115 20.04 -7.72 -7.03
N GLU A 116 20.88 -6.71 -7.11
CA GLU A 116 21.95 -6.53 -6.12
C GLU A 116 21.33 -6.09 -4.78
N SER A 117 21.59 -6.84 -3.70
CA SER A 117 20.93 -6.62 -2.41
C SER A 117 21.08 -5.19 -1.89
N GLY A 118 22.26 -4.58 -2.01
CA GLY A 118 22.49 -3.20 -1.53
C GLY A 118 21.64 -2.17 -2.31
N LYS A 119 21.55 -2.30 -3.63
CA LYS A 119 20.75 -1.42 -4.46
C LYS A 119 19.25 -1.57 -4.19
N LEU A 120 18.81 -2.82 -4.03
CA LEU A 120 17.39 -3.08 -3.73
C LEU A 120 17.00 -2.54 -2.36
N LEU A 121 17.81 -2.76 -1.32
CA LEU A 121 17.53 -2.24 0.02
C LEU A 121 17.51 -0.70 0.05
N ALA A 122 18.45 -0.02 -0.62
CA ALA A 122 18.44 1.44 -0.72
C ALA A 122 17.18 1.97 -1.45
N ALA A 123 16.73 1.29 -2.51
CA ALA A 123 15.50 1.63 -3.20
C ALA A 123 14.27 1.42 -2.29
N ILE A 124 14.22 0.34 -1.52
CA ILE A 124 13.16 0.05 -0.54
C ILE A 124 13.09 1.16 0.51
N GLU A 125 14.19 1.54 1.12
CA GLU A 125 14.24 2.61 2.12
C GLU A 125 13.69 3.93 1.55
N THR A 126 14.10 4.29 0.34
CA THR A 126 13.60 5.49 -0.34
C THR A 126 12.08 5.43 -0.56
N CYS A 127 11.57 4.30 -1.04
CA CYS A 127 10.15 4.08 -1.27
C CYS A 127 9.34 4.09 0.04
N VAL A 128 9.86 3.45 1.08
CA VAL A 128 9.23 3.42 2.41
C VAL A 128 9.12 4.82 2.99
N LEU A 129 10.19 5.62 2.93
CA LEU A 129 10.17 7.02 3.36
C LEU A 129 9.13 7.85 2.61
N GLN A 130 9.02 7.65 1.29
CA GLN A 130 7.98 8.30 0.48
C GLN A 130 6.58 7.86 0.90
N SER A 131 6.37 6.57 1.09
CA SER A 131 5.08 6.00 1.51
C SER A 131 4.65 6.51 2.89
N LEU A 132 5.56 6.58 3.85
CA LEU A 132 5.30 7.14 5.17
C LEU A 132 4.97 8.63 5.12
N LYS A 133 5.70 9.42 4.33
CA LYS A 133 5.38 10.84 4.10
C LYS A 133 4.00 11.02 3.48
N ASN A 134 3.64 10.20 2.52
CA ASN A 134 2.31 10.22 1.91
C ASN A 134 1.21 9.86 2.91
N ALA A 135 1.50 8.94 3.83
CA ALA A 135 0.59 8.56 4.91
C ALA A 135 0.46 9.65 6.00
N GLU A 136 1.53 10.39 6.27
CA GLU A 136 1.56 11.52 7.22
C GLU A 136 1.09 12.83 6.58
N GLY A 137 1.14 12.95 5.26
CA GLY A 137 0.80 14.14 4.45
C GLY A 137 -0.66 14.53 4.59
N THR A 138 -1.06 14.82 5.79
CA THR A 138 -2.37 15.27 6.19
C THR A 138 -2.60 16.71 5.78
N SER A 139 -3.50 16.90 4.86
CA SER A 139 -4.22 18.15 4.65
C SER A 139 -4.62 18.75 6.00
N SER A 140 -4.68 20.07 6.10
CA SER A 140 -5.09 20.74 7.35
C SER A 140 -6.39 20.12 7.92
N PRO A 141 -6.62 20.16 9.24
CA PRO A 141 -7.82 19.58 9.87
C PRO A 141 -9.13 20.07 9.25
N ALA A 142 -9.14 21.28 8.69
CA ALA A 142 -10.31 21.85 8.02
C ALA A 142 -10.58 21.17 6.66
N VAL A 143 -9.56 20.99 5.82
CA VAL A 143 -9.65 20.27 4.54
C VAL A 143 -10.03 18.81 4.76
N LEU A 144 -9.49 18.22 5.80
CA LEU A 144 -9.79 16.84 6.17
C LEU A 144 -11.26 16.66 6.58
N ARG A 145 -11.80 17.56 7.41
CA ARG A 145 -13.23 17.58 7.77
C ARG A 145 -14.13 17.74 6.56
N GLN A 146 -13.76 18.64 5.65
CA GLN A 146 -14.51 18.84 4.40
C GLN A 146 -14.51 17.56 3.54
N ARG A 147 -13.38 16.87 3.42
CA ARG A 147 -13.29 15.61 2.67
C ARG A 147 -14.08 14.48 3.33
N LEU A 148 -14.07 14.40 4.66
CA LEU A 148 -14.88 13.44 5.41
C LEU A 148 -16.37 13.64 5.22
N SER A 149 -16.84 14.88 5.03
CA SER A 149 -18.25 15.15 4.77
C SER A 149 -18.72 14.68 3.39
N LEU A 150 -17.78 14.36 2.47
CA LEU A 150 -18.08 13.79 1.15
C LEU A 150 -18.27 12.27 1.20
N LEU A 151 -17.95 11.63 2.31
CA LEU A 151 -18.10 10.18 2.46
C LEU A 151 -19.56 9.82 2.69
N THR A 152 -19.99 8.78 2.00
CA THR A 152 -21.26 8.11 2.30
C THR A 152 -21.17 7.37 3.64
N ARG A 153 -22.30 7.02 4.22
CA ARG A 153 -22.36 6.23 5.46
C ARG A 153 -21.58 4.92 5.31
N ARG A 154 -21.71 4.24 4.17
CA ARG A 154 -21.02 2.98 3.91
C ARG A 154 -19.50 3.14 3.77
N GLU A 155 -19.06 4.19 3.11
CA GLU A 155 -17.63 4.52 3.05
C GLU A 155 -17.04 4.83 4.42
N LEU A 156 -17.80 5.52 5.28
CA LEU A 156 -17.37 5.81 6.64
C LEU A 156 -17.22 4.52 7.47
N GLU A 157 -18.20 3.61 7.41
CA GLU A 157 -18.13 2.29 8.07
C GLU A 157 -16.87 1.51 7.63
N ILE A 158 -16.57 1.52 6.33
CA ILE A 158 -15.38 0.85 5.80
C ILE A 158 -14.10 1.57 6.26
N ALA A 159 -14.09 2.90 6.27
CA ALA A 159 -12.96 3.67 6.77
C ALA A 159 -12.64 3.36 8.24
N GLU A 160 -13.65 3.20 9.08
CA GLU A 160 -13.48 2.82 10.49
C GLU A 160 -12.87 1.42 10.64
N LEU A 161 -13.29 0.46 9.83
CA LEU A 161 -12.74 -0.90 9.84
C LEU A 161 -11.31 -0.96 9.30
N VAL A 162 -10.99 -0.16 8.29
CA VAL A 162 -9.62 0.01 7.81
C VAL A 162 -8.74 0.66 8.89
N ALA A 163 -9.25 1.67 9.59
CA ALA A 163 -8.56 2.28 10.73
C ALA A 163 -8.28 1.28 11.86
N ALA A 164 -9.16 0.29 12.03
CA ALA A 164 -8.99 -0.85 12.95
C ALA A 164 -8.07 -1.95 12.40
N ARG A 165 -7.37 -1.71 11.27
CA ARG A 165 -6.41 -2.61 10.62
C ARG A 165 -7.02 -3.92 10.07
N LEU A 166 -8.31 -3.95 9.75
CA LEU A 166 -8.92 -5.09 9.12
C LEU A 166 -8.54 -5.18 7.63
N THR A 167 -8.30 -6.40 7.16
CA THR A 167 -8.11 -6.70 5.72
C THR A 167 -9.44 -6.59 4.96
N SER A 168 -9.39 -6.47 3.64
CA SER A 168 -10.59 -6.40 2.80
C SER A 168 -11.49 -7.62 2.97
N ARG A 169 -10.90 -8.80 3.15
CA ARG A 169 -11.61 -10.04 3.46
C ARG A 169 -12.37 -9.96 4.79
N GLN A 170 -11.70 -9.55 5.86
CA GLN A 170 -12.33 -9.39 7.19
C GLN A 170 -13.44 -8.34 7.20
N ILE A 171 -13.26 -7.25 6.42
CA ILE A 171 -14.29 -6.22 6.24
C ILE A 171 -15.48 -6.80 5.49
N ALA A 172 -15.24 -7.56 4.42
CA ALA A 172 -16.28 -8.21 3.63
C ALA A 172 -17.13 -9.16 4.48
N GLU A 173 -16.48 -10.03 5.27
CA GLU A 173 -17.14 -10.94 6.21
C GLU A 173 -17.97 -10.18 7.25
N ARG A 174 -17.39 -9.12 7.86
CA ARG A 174 -18.06 -8.33 8.90
C ARG A 174 -19.26 -7.53 8.40
N LEU A 175 -19.18 -7.02 7.19
CA LEU A 175 -20.23 -6.20 6.58
C LEU A 175 -21.20 -6.98 5.69
N VAL A 176 -21.00 -8.30 5.56
CA VAL A 176 -21.79 -9.23 4.73
C VAL A 176 -21.87 -8.75 3.28
N ILE A 177 -20.73 -8.43 2.68
CA ILE A 177 -20.58 -8.02 1.28
C ILE A 177 -19.41 -8.75 0.64
N SER A 178 -19.26 -8.64 -0.69
CA SER A 178 -18.11 -9.22 -1.38
C SER A 178 -16.83 -8.42 -1.14
N GLU A 179 -15.66 -9.08 -1.16
CA GLU A 179 -14.36 -8.39 -1.12
C GLU A 179 -14.23 -7.37 -2.26
N ARG A 180 -14.77 -7.70 -3.44
CA ARG A 180 -14.82 -6.77 -4.58
C ARG A 180 -15.58 -5.49 -4.25
N THR A 181 -16.68 -5.60 -3.50
CA THR A 181 -17.47 -4.44 -3.07
C THR A 181 -16.67 -3.58 -2.08
N VAL A 182 -15.92 -4.22 -1.16
CA VAL A 182 -15.01 -3.50 -0.25
C VAL A 182 -13.96 -2.74 -1.03
N GLU A 183 -13.32 -3.35 -2.03
CA GLU A 183 -12.29 -2.70 -2.86
C GLU A 183 -12.84 -1.50 -3.65
N VAL A 184 -14.06 -1.59 -4.17
CA VAL A 184 -14.74 -0.45 -4.83
C VAL A 184 -14.90 0.72 -3.85
N HIS A 185 -15.37 0.45 -2.62
CA HIS A 185 -15.50 1.49 -1.60
C HIS A 185 -14.13 2.05 -1.15
N ARG A 186 -13.10 1.22 -1.04
CA ARG A 186 -11.73 1.68 -0.73
C ARG A 186 -11.19 2.59 -1.81
N SER A 187 -11.39 2.26 -3.08
CA SER A 187 -11.02 3.12 -4.21
C SER A 187 -11.74 4.48 -4.15
N SER A 188 -13.04 4.47 -3.86
CA SER A 188 -13.81 5.70 -3.68
C SER A 188 -13.30 6.53 -2.50
N LEU A 189 -12.93 5.90 -1.39
CA LEU A 189 -12.30 6.55 -0.24
C LEU A 189 -10.99 7.26 -0.62
N HIS A 190 -10.11 6.58 -1.37
CA HIS A 190 -8.86 7.17 -1.88
C HIS A 190 -9.12 8.42 -2.72
N GLN A 191 -10.06 8.33 -3.66
CA GLN A 191 -10.41 9.46 -4.53
C GLN A 191 -10.97 10.65 -3.73
N LYS A 192 -11.89 10.41 -2.81
CA LYS A 192 -12.54 11.46 -2.02
C LYS A 192 -11.62 12.08 -0.99
N LEU A 193 -10.82 11.29 -0.31
CA LEU A 193 -9.87 11.78 0.69
C LEU A 193 -8.59 12.33 0.07
N ARG A 194 -8.29 12.00 -1.20
CA ARG A 194 -7.07 12.40 -1.93
C ARG A 194 -5.80 12.16 -1.13
N MET A 195 -5.71 11.01 -0.49
CA MET A 195 -4.56 10.62 0.33
C MET A 195 -4.48 9.10 0.41
N GLN A 196 -3.30 8.58 0.72
CA GLN A 196 -3.15 7.16 1.00
C GLN A 196 -3.94 6.81 2.27
N ILE A 197 -4.80 5.79 2.15
CA ILE A 197 -5.67 5.35 3.24
C ILE A 197 -4.93 4.28 4.02
N THR A 198 -4.30 4.70 5.11
CA THR A 198 -3.69 3.81 6.09
C THR A 198 -4.55 3.74 7.35
N ALA A 199 -4.38 2.68 8.14
CA ALA A 199 -5.03 2.60 9.45
C ALA A 199 -4.67 3.79 10.34
N SER A 200 -3.41 4.22 10.31
CA SER A 200 -2.91 5.37 11.07
C SER A 200 -3.55 6.68 10.63
N SER A 201 -3.56 6.95 9.30
CA SER A 201 -4.16 8.19 8.75
C SER A 201 -5.65 8.27 9.04
N LEU A 202 -6.39 7.16 8.86
CA LEU A 202 -7.82 7.11 9.16
C LEU A 202 -8.13 7.23 10.66
N SER A 203 -7.36 6.57 11.53
CA SER A 203 -7.53 6.69 12.98
C SER A 203 -7.35 8.13 13.44
N GLN A 204 -6.36 8.84 12.91
CA GLN A 204 -6.12 10.24 13.25
C GLN A 204 -7.25 11.15 12.76
N ILE A 205 -7.78 10.88 11.58
CA ILE A 205 -8.89 11.62 10.97
C ILE A 205 -10.19 11.40 11.75
N LEU A 206 -10.51 10.16 12.09
CA LEU A 206 -11.74 9.82 12.79
C LEU A 206 -11.76 10.34 14.22
N LYS A 207 -10.63 10.34 14.93
CA LYS A 207 -10.47 10.98 16.24
C LYS A 207 -10.79 12.48 16.20
N ASN A 208 -10.42 13.16 15.11
CA ASN A 208 -10.71 14.59 14.93
C ASN A 208 -12.19 14.89 14.60
N LYS A 209 -12.94 13.91 14.08
CA LYS A 209 -14.37 14.04 13.78
C LYS A 209 -15.24 13.84 15.01
N PHE A 210 -14.84 12.94 15.89
CA PHE A 210 -15.52 12.63 17.15
C PHE A 210 -14.52 12.86 18.31
N PRO A 211 -14.39 14.09 18.84
CA PRO A 211 -13.72 14.24 20.10
C PRO A 211 -14.46 13.32 21.08
N ILE A 212 -13.75 12.32 21.60
CA ILE A 212 -14.29 11.42 22.60
C ILE A 212 -14.60 12.31 23.81
N ASN A 213 -15.86 12.71 23.95
CA ASN A 213 -16.36 13.20 25.21
C ASN A 213 -16.20 12.03 26.20
N SER A 214 -15.18 12.14 27.03
CA SER A 214 -14.98 11.30 28.21
C SER A 214 -16.09 11.60 29.24
N SER A 215 -17.31 11.18 28.95
CA SER A 215 -18.48 11.33 29.82
C SER A 215 -19.38 10.10 29.72
N PHE A 216 -18.78 8.90 29.89
CA PHE A 216 -19.50 7.70 30.32
C PHE A 216 -18.64 6.95 31.32
N SER A 217 -18.45 7.61 32.49
CA SER A 217 -18.20 6.92 33.74
C SER A 217 -19.43 7.17 34.60
N ARG A 218 -20.35 6.23 34.61
CA ARG A 218 -21.16 5.82 35.77
C ARG A 218 -21.96 4.60 35.41
#